data_ed88b7cafefb174e7046a87b7c360a97
#
_entry.id   ed88b7cafefb174e7046a87b7c360a97
#
_cell.length_a   1.000
_cell.length_b   1.000
_cell.length_c   1.000
_cell.angle_alpha   90.00
_cell.angle_beta   90.00
_cell.angle_gamma   90.00
#
_symmetry.space_group_name_H-M   'P 1'
#
loop_
_entity.id
_entity.type
_entity.pdbx_description
1 polymer ?
#
loop_
_entity_poly.entity_id
_entity_poly.type
_entity_poly.pdbx_seq_one_letter_code
_entity_poly.pdbx_strand_id
1 'polypeptide(L)'
;MTESPPAAAVPPLPSAGRPCRVPTILQMEAVECGAAALGMVLAYHGLWLPLERLREACQVTRDGATAASLLRAARSFGMEAKGWRVEPVALAQHRFPAIAFWQMNHFVVIEGVSRGRVQINDPAHGRRSVDAAEFDGAFTGIL
;
A
#
# COMPACT_ATOMS: atom_id res chain seq x y z
N MET A 1 -27.02 24.87 24.00
CA MET A 1 -26.94 23.76 23.07
C MET A 1 -25.68 23.97 22.24
N THR A 2 -24.68 23.19 22.51
CA THR A 2 -23.42 23.26 21.76
C THR A 2 -23.53 22.37 20.55
N GLU A 3 -23.59 22.95 19.38
CA GLU A 3 -23.44 22.16 18.17
C GLU A 3 -22.03 21.61 18.09
N SER A 4 -21.91 20.32 17.84
CA SER A 4 -20.61 19.75 17.51
C SER A 4 -20.08 20.46 16.24
N PRO A 5 -18.82 20.87 16.19
CA PRO A 5 -18.30 21.43 14.98
C PRO A 5 -18.45 20.42 13.83
N PRO A 6 -18.75 20.86 12.62
CA PRO A 6 -18.83 19.93 11.49
C PRO A 6 -17.48 19.19 11.37
N ALA A 7 -17.54 17.90 11.07
CA ALA A 7 -16.33 17.14 10.80
C ALA A 7 -15.51 17.92 9.76
N ALA A 8 -14.23 18.12 10.04
CA ALA A 8 -13.35 18.79 9.10
C ALA A 8 -13.45 18.07 7.75
N ALA A 9 -13.71 18.81 6.69
CA ALA A 9 -13.73 18.24 5.36
C ALA A 9 -12.36 17.62 5.07
N VAL A 10 -12.37 16.40 4.53
CA VAL A 10 -11.13 15.75 4.11
C VAL A 10 -10.54 16.58 2.97
N PRO A 11 -9.28 17.06 3.10
CA PRO A 11 -8.68 17.84 2.03
C PRO A 11 -8.62 17.02 0.74
N PRO A 12 -8.77 17.65 -0.43
CA PRO A 12 -8.58 16.95 -1.69
C PRO A 12 -7.14 16.46 -1.80
N LEU A 13 -6.97 15.25 -2.35
CA LEU A 13 -5.65 14.68 -2.59
C LEU A 13 -5.03 15.34 -3.82
N PRO A 14 -3.79 15.84 -3.72
CA PRO A 14 -3.09 16.36 -4.89
C PRO A 14 -2.79 15.22 -5.87
N SER A 15 -2.91 15.51 -7.16
CA SER A 15 -2.58 14.53 -8.21
C SER A 15 -1.07 14.40 -8.37
N ALA A 16 -0.61 13.17 -8.60
CA ALA A 16 0.80 12.83 -8.80
C ALA A 16 1.09 12.37 -10.24
N GLY A 17 0.34 12.89 -11.21
CA GLY A 17 0.48 12.49 -12.61
C GLY A 17 -0.24 11.18 -12.91
N ARG A 18 0.24 10.46 -13.94
CA ARG A 18 -0.37 9.20 -14.35
C ARG A 18 -0.01 8.09 -13.36
N PRO A 19 -1.00 7.35 -12.83
CA PRO A 19 -0.72 6.19 -11.99
C PRO A 19 0.06 5.12 -12.75
N CYS A 20 0.97 4.43 -12.06
CA CYS A 20 1.58 3.22 -12.60
C CYS A 20 0.59 2.05 -12.46
N ARG A 21 0.89 0.94 -13.10
CA ARG A 21 0.10 -0.29 -12.97
C ARG A 21 1.02 -1.43 -12.60
N VAL A 22 0.81 -2.00 -11.42
CA VAL A 22 1.53 -3.21 -11.02
C VAL A 22 0.75 -4.44 -11.47
N PRO A 23 1.43 -5.58 -11.74
CA PRO A 23 0.73 -6.84 -11.93
C PRO A 23 -0.06 -7.19 -10.67
N THR A 24 -1.29 -7.65 -10.83
CA THR A 24 -2.12 -8.04 -9.68
C THR A 24 -1.70 -9.43 -9.21
N ILE A 25 -1.31 -9.53 -7.95
CA ILE A 25 -1.04 -10.80 -7.28
C ILE A 25 -1.98 -10.89 -6.09
N LEU A 26 -2.90 -11.86 -6.15
CA LEU A 26 -3.86 -12.06 -5.07
C LEU A 26 -3.26 -12.96 -3.99
N GLN A 27 -3.54 -12.62 -2.74
CA GLN A 27 -3.17 -13.45 -1.62
C GLN A 27 -3.98 -14.76 -1.63
N MET A 28 -3.36 -15.84 -1.20
CA MET A 28 -4.04 -17.13 -1.05
C MET A 28 -4.66 -17.25 0.35
N GLU A 29 -4.01 -16.67 1.35
CA GLU A 29 -4.46 -16.66 2.73
C GLU A 29 -4.44 -15.23 3.27
N ALA A 30 -5.24 -14.95 4.31
CA ALA A 30 -5.34 -13.61 4.91
C ALA A 30 -4.00 -13.06 5.40
N VAL A 31 -3.10 -13.93 5.87
CA VAL A 31 -1.78 -13.51 6.40
C VAL A 31 -0.77 -13.14 5.32
N GLU A 32 -1.11 -13.35 4.04
CA GLU A 32 -0.18 -13.17 2.91
C GLU A 32 -0.25 -11.79 2.26
N CYS A 33 -1.07 -10.87 2.77
CA CYS A 33 -1.27 -9.58 2.12
C CYS A 33 0.05 -8.80 1.92
N GLY A 34 0.93 -8.78 2.92
CA GLY A 34 2.22 -8.12 2.80
C GLY A 34 3.13 -8.77 1.77
N ALA A 35 3.20 -10.10 1.77
CA ALA A 35 4.01 -10.84 0.80
C ALA A 35 3.49 -10.63 -0.63
N ALA A 36 2.18 -10.67 -0.83
CA ALA A 36 1.58 -10.43 -2.15
C ALA A 36 1.80 -8.99 -2.60
N ALA A 37 1.66 -8.00 -1.71
CA ALA A 37 1.92 -6.60 -2.03
C ALA A 37 3.38 -6.39 -2.45
N LEU A 38 4.34 -6.96 -1.72
CA LEU A 38 5.75 -6.89 -2.11
C LEU A 38 5.97 -7.56 -3.47
N GLY A 39 5.34 -8.72 -3.71
CA GLY A 39 5.43 -9.42 -4.99
C GLY A 39 4.96 -8.56 -6.16
N MET A 40 3.89 -7.81 -6.00
CA MET A 40 3.39 -6.90 -7.02
C MET A 40 4.40 -5.79 -7.33
N VAL A 41 5.00 -5.19 -6.31
CA VAL A 41 6.02 -4.14 -6.49
C VAL A 41 7.27 -4.69 -7.16
N LEU A 42 7.75 -5.86 -6.72
CA LEU A 42 8.91 -6.51 -7.34
C LEU A 42 8.66 -6.86 -8.80
N ALA A 43 7.49 -7.40 -9.10
CA ALA A 43 7.11 -7.74 -10.47
C ALA A 43 7.04 -6.50 -11.37
N TYR A 44 6.57 -5.38 -10.84
CA TYR A 44 6.58 -4.11 -11.56
C TYR A 44 8.00 -3.70 -11.97
N HIS A 45 8.99 -3.97 -11.12
CA HIS A 45 10.39 -3.69 -11.41
C HIS A 45 11.11 -4.84 -12.14
N GLY A 46 10.38 -5.83 -12.61
CA GLY A 46 10.92 -6.92 -13.42
C GLY A 46 11.32 -8.18 -12.68
N LEU A 47 11.11 -8.24 -11.37
CA LEU A 47 11.44 -9.44 -10.58
C LEU A 47 10.18 -10.19 -10.19
N TRP A 48 9.91 -11.29 -10.86
CA TRP A 48 8.77 -12.15 -10.61
C TRP A 48 9.17 -13.29 -9.69
N LEU A 49 8.57 -13.34 -8.50
CA LEU A 49 8.83 -14.40 -7.52
C LEU A 49 7.53 -15.10 -7.17
N PRO A 50 7.56 -16.43 -6.93
CA PRO A 50 6.39 -17.14 -6.44
C PRO A 50 6.02 -16.68 -5.02
N LEU A 51 4.73 -16.68 -4.71
CA LEU A 51 4.21 -16.23 -3.42
C LEU A 51 4.83 -16.99 -2.25
N GLU A 52 5.08 -18.28 -2.41
CA GLU A 52 5.74 -19.13 -1.42
C GLU A 52 7.11 -18.57 -1.02
N ARG A 53 7.91 -18.15 -1.99
CA ARG A 53 9.22 -17.56 -1.72
C ARG A 53 9.11 -16.20 -1.03
N LEU A 54 8.11 -15.43 -1.42
CA LEU A 54 7.84 -14.13 -0.79
C LEU A 54 7.42 -14.30 0.67
N ARG A 55 6.61 -15.32 0.97
CA ARG A 55 6.23 -15.64 2.35
C ARG A 55 7.46 -15.92 3.23
N GLU A 56 8.40 -16.70 2.73
CA GLU A 56 9.65 -16.97 3.43
C GLU A 56 10.46 -15.70 3.65
N ALA A 57 10.67 -14.93 2.61
CA ALA A 57 11.47 -13.71 2.68
C ALA A 57 10.85 -12.66 3.62
N CYS A 58 9.53 -12.53 3.62
CA CYS A 58 8.80 -11.61 4.49
C CYS A 58 8.59 -12.15 5.90
N GLN A 59 9.03 -13.36 6.19
CA GLN A 59 8.86 -14.01 7.49
C GLN A 59 7.40 -14.01 7.95
N VAL A 60 6.51 -14.42 7.05
CA VAL A 60 5.07 -14.47 7.32
C VAL A 60 4.78 -15.51 8.40
N THR A 61 4.14 -15.06 9.45
CA THR A 61 3.67 -15.90 10.55
C THR A 61 2.16 -15.98 10.54
N ARG A 62 1.55 -16.62 11.55
CA ARG A 62 0.09 -16.63 11.72
C ARG A 62 -0.47 -15.21 11.89
N ASP A 63 0.35 -14.25 12.32
CA ASP A 63 -0.04 -12.85 12.50
C ASP A 63 0.27 -11.99 11.27
N GLY A 64 0.75 -12.58 10.19
CA GLY A 64 1.14 -11.90 8.97
C GLY A 64 2.57 -11.41 8.98
N ALA A 65 2.89 -10.50 8.07
CA ALA A 65 4.20 -9.85 7.98
C ALA A 65 4.13 -8.47 8.67
N THR A 66 5.29 -7.97 9.10
CA THR A 66 5.42 -6.61 9.62
C THR A 66 5.99 -5.68 8.55
N ALA A 67 5.80 -4.37 8.72
CA ALA A 67 6.43 -3.39 7.83
C ALA A 67 7.96 -3.54 7.82
N ALA A 68 8.56 -3.82 8.98
CA ALA A 68 9.99 -4.04 9.08
C ALA A 68 10.44 -5.27 8.30
N SER A 69 9.68 -6.37 8.36
CA SER A 69 10.02 -7.58 7.59
C SER A 69 9.86 -7.37 6.08
N LEU A 70 8.87 -6.58 5.65
CA LEU A 70 8.74 -6.20 4.24
C LEU A 70 9.93 -5.38 3.76
N LEU A 71 10.38 -4.41 4.55
CA LEU A 71 11.56 -3.62 4.22
C LEU A 71 12.81 -4.48 4.07
N ARG A 72 13.03 -5.38 5.02
CA ARG A 72 14.18 -6.30 4.96
C ARG A 72 14.12 -7.20 3.73
N ALA A 73 12.94 -7.75 3.44
CA ALA A 73 12.75 -8.60 2.27
C ALA A 73 13.01 -7.83 0.98
N ALA A 74 12.44 -6.63 0.83
CA ALA A 74 12.65 -5.80 -0.35
C ALA A 74 14.14 -5.50 -0.57
N ARG A 75 14.85 -5.14 0.49
CA ARG A 75 16.29 -4.87 0.43
C ARG A 75 17.09 -6.10 0.07
N SER A 76 16.69 -7.28 0.55
CA SER A 76 17.35 -8.53 0.23
C SER A 76 17.25 -8.90 -1.24
N PHE A 77 16.22 -8.39 -1.93
CA PHE A 77 16.04 -8.56 -3.38
C PHE A 77 16.66 -7.44 -4.20
N GLY A 78 17.45 -6.58 -3.57
CA GLY A 78 18.18 -5.51 -4.27
C GLY A 78 17.42 -4.19 -4.42
N MET A 79 16.25 -4.05 -3.78
CA MET A 79 15.49 -2.82 -3.82
C MET A 79 16.02 -1.79 -2.81
N GLU A 80 16.01 -0.53 -3.18
CA GLU A 80 16.13 0.56 -2.22
C GLU A 80 14.76 0.79 -1.62
N ALA A 81 14.58 0.44 -0.35
CA ALA A 81 13.31 0.51 0.33
C ALA A 81 13.42 1.34 1.60
N LYS A 82 12.46 2.22 1.81
CA LYS A 82 12.36 3.08 2.99
C LYS A 82 10.93 3.09 3.49
N GLY A 83 10.78 3.15 4.81
CA GLY A 83 9.48 3.36 5.44
C GLY A 83 9.29 4.82 5.83
N TRP A 84 8.08 5.32 5.65
CA TRP A 84 7.73 6.71 5.91
C TRP A 84 6.45 6.82 6.72
N ARG A 85 6.39 7.85 7.56
CA ARG A 85 5.10 8.36 8.04
C ARG A 85 4.65 9.47 7.12
N VAL A 86 3.45 9.33 6.56
CA VAL A 86 2.96 10.21 5.52
C VAL A 86 1.55 10.66 5.86
N GLU A 87 1.31 11.96 5.79
CA GLU A 87 -0.05 12.46 5.80
C GLU A 87 -0.65 12.35 4.39
N PRO A 88 -1.97 12.14 4.26
CA PRO A 88 -2.59 11.98 2.94
C PRO A 88 -2.27 13.10 1.96
N VAL A 89 -2.20 14.35 2.43
CA VAL A 89 -1.89 15.50 1.58
C VAL A 89 -0.48 15.47 0.98
N ALA A 90 0.45 14.72 1.61
CA ALA A 90 1.82 14.59 1.14
C ALA A 90 2.03 13.36 0.26
N LEU A 91 0.99 12.57 0.02
CA LEU A 91 1.11 11.31 -0.72
C LEU A 91 1.69 11.50 -2.12
N ALA A 92 1.31 12.56 -2.81
CA ALA A 92 1.78 12.84 -4.16
C ALA A 92 3.28 13.16 -4.25
N GLN A 93 3.94 13.43 -3.13
CA GLN A 93 5.37 13.69 -3.08
C GLN A 93 6.20 12.41 -3.10
N HIS A 94 5.56 11.26 -2.95
CA HIS A 94 6.22 9.97 -2.94
C HIS A 94 6.21 9.32 -4.32
N ARG A 95 7.10 8.35 -4.50
CA ARG A 95 7.18 7.57 -5.74
C ARG A 95 6.26 6.36 -5.65
N PHE A 96 5.69 6.00 -6.79
CA PHE A 96 4.82 4.84 -6.90
C PHE A 96 5.44 3.79 -7.84
N PRO A 97 5.17 2.51 -7.62
CA PRO A 97 4.27 1.95 -6.61
C PRO A 97 4.85 2.06 -5.19
N ALA A 98 3.96 2.12 -4.21
CA ALA A 98 4.32 2.11 -2.79
C ALA A 98 3.40 1.15 -2.05
N ILE A 99 3.90 0.55 -0.97
CA ILE A 99 3.09 -0.32 -0.13
C ILE A 99 2.59 0.49 1.05
N ALA A 100 1.28 0.47 1.28
CA ALA A 100 0.64 1.17 2.38
C ALA A 100 0.11 0.17 3.42
N PHE A 101 0.34 0.48 4.69
CA PHE A 101 -0.31 -0.23 5.78
C PHE A 101 -1.73 0.30 5.92
N TRP A 102 -2.72 -0.60 5.89
CA TRP A 102 -4.12 -0.31 5.63
C TRP A 102 -4.99 -0.88 6.73
N GLN A 103 -5.87 -0.07 7.29
CA GLN A 103 -6.81 -0.49 8.34
C GLN A 103 -6.15 -1.22 9.53
N MET A 104 -4.88 -0.91 9.82
CA MET A 104 -4.07 -1.49 10.91
C MET A 104 -3.83 -3.00 10.85
N ASN A 105 -4.26 -3.68 9.79
CA ASN A 105 -4.12 -5.14 9.68
C ASN A 105 -3.90 -5.66 8.26
N HIS A 106 -3.70 -4.77 7.30
CA HIS A 106 -3.62 -5.14 5.89
C HIS A 106 -2.56 -4.33 5.17
N PHE A 107 -2.05 -4.84 4.06
CA PHE A 107 -1.16 -4.10 3.16
C PHE A 107 -1.78 -4.04 1.77
N VAL A 108 -1.70 -2.88 1.16
CA VAL A 108 -2.11 -2.66 -0.22
C VAL A 108 -1.00 -1.95 -0.99
N VAL A 109 -1.01 -2.07 -2.30
CA VAL A 109 -0.11 -1.30 -3.16
C VAL A 109 -0.83 -0.05 -3.65
N ILE A 110 -0.21 1.11 -3.45
CA ILE A 110 -0.69 2.35 -4.04
C ILE A 110 -0.01 2.50 -5.40
N GLU A 111 -0.82 2.61 -6.45
CA GLU A 111 -0.34 2.78 -7.82
C GLU A 111 -0.23 4.25 -8.21
N GLY A 112 -0.92 5.12 -7.54
CA GLY A 112 -0.85 6.56 -7.78
C GLY A 112 -2.05 7.32 -7.26
N VAL A 113 -2.02 8.63 -7.45
CA VAL A 113 -3.10 9.53 -7.09
C VAL A 113 -3.48 10.32 -8.34
N SER A 114 -4.71 10.26 -8.73
CA SER A 114 -5.20 10.94 -9.94
C SER A 114 -6.65 11.35 -9.77
N ARG A 115 -6.97 12.57 -10.18
CA ARG A 115 -8.35 13.10 -10.17
C ARG A 115 -9.01 13.03 -8.79
N GLY A 116 -8.24 13.29 -7.73
CA GLY A 116 -8.73 13.26 -6.36
C GLY A 116 -8.98 11.86 -5.80
N ARG A 117 -8.55 10.81 -6.48
CA ARG A 117 -8.71 9.42 -6.06
C ARG A 117 -7.37 8.72 -5.98
N VAL A 118 -7.25 7.77 -5.07
CA VAL A 118 -6.07 6.92 -4.94
C VAL A 118 -6.34 5.61 -5.67
N GLN A 119 -5.47 5.27 -6.59
CA GLN A 119 -5.50 3.97 -7.27
C GLN A 119 -4.71 2.98 -6.44
N ILE A 120 -5.38 1.92 -6.00
CA ILE A 120 -4.75 0.85 -5.23
C ILE A 120 -4.88 -0.49 -5.93
N ASN A 121 -3.93 -1.38 -5.64
CA ASN A 121 -4.03 -2.78 -6.00
C ASN A 121 -3.98 -3.57 -4.70
N ASP A 122 -5.09 -4.16 -4.36
CA ASP A 122 -5.30 -4.82 -3.08
C ASP A 122 -5.08 -6.33 -3.25
N PRO A 123 -4.16 -6.93 -2.48
CA PRO A 123 -3.94 -8.38 -2.56
C PRO A 123 -5.19 -9.22 -2.27
N ALA A 124 -6.16 -8.67 -1.53
CA ALA A 124 -7.40 -9.38 -1.22
C ALA A 124 -8.46 -9.24 -2.33
N HIS A 125 -8.47 -8.13 -3.06
CA HIS A 125 -9.58 -7.81 -3.95
C HIS A 125 -9.16 -7.40 -5.36
N GLY A 126 -7.88 -7.13 -5.60
CA GLY A 126 -7.41 -6.62 -6.88
C GLY A 126 -7.45 -5.09 -6.96
N ARG A 127 -7.38 -4.58 -8.19
CA ARG A 127 -7.28 -3.14 -8.44
C ARG A 127 -8.60 -2.44 -8.21
N ARG A 128 -8.56 -1.32 -7.48
CA ARG A 128 -9.70 -0.43 -7.31
C ARG A 128 -9.25 1.00 -7.04
N SER A 129 -10.15 1.95 -7.11
CA SER A 129 -9.85 3.32 -6.71
C SER A 129 -10.68 3.72 -5.50
N VAL A 130 -10.11 4.54 -4.63
CA VAL A 130 -10.78 5.05 -3.45
C VAL A 130 -10.76 6.57 -3.46
N ASP A 131 -11.81 7.20 -2.93
CA ASP A 131 -11.84 8.66 -2.79
C ASP A 131 -11.01 9.12 -1.58
N ALA A 132 -10.88 10.43 -1.42
CA ALA A 132 -10.08 11.00 -0.34
C ALA A 132 -10.60 10.61 1.04
N ALA A 133 -11.91 10.56 1.22
CA ALA A 133 -12.51 10.22 2.51
C ALA A 133 -12.27 8.75 2.88
N GLU A 134 -12.45 7.83 1.93
CA GLU A 134 -12.16 6.41 2.16
C GLU A 134 -10.68 6.18 2.43
N PHE A 135 -9.80 6.86 1.68
CA PHE A 135 -8.37 6.78 1.90
C PHE A 135 -7.99 7.28 3.29
N ASP A 136 -8.51 8.45 3.68
CA ASP A 136 -8.23 9.02 4.99
C ASP A 136 -8.65 8.11 6.14
N GLY A 137 -9.79 7.42 5.99
CA GLY A 137 -10.30 6.50 7.00
C GLY A 137 -9.55 5.17 7.09
N ALA A 138 -8.89 4.75 6.04
CA ALA A 138 -8.25 3.43 5.97
C ALA A 138 -6.72 3.49 6.07
N PHE A 139 -6.10 4.54 5.53
CA PHE A 139 -4.64 4.67 5.54
C PHE A 139 -4.14 4.97 6.96
N THR A 140 -3.17 4.18 7.43
CA THR A 140 -2.63 4.30 8.77
C THR A 140 -1.56 5.39 8.91
N GLY A 141 -1.08 5.94 7.79
CA GLY A 141 0.04 6.87 7.77
C GLY A 141 1.40 6.21 7.53
N ILE A 142 1.45 4.90 7.38
CA ILE A 142 2.70 4.17 7.12
C ILE A 142 2.74 3.74 5.65
N LEU A 143 3.81 4.19 4.96
CA LEU A 143 4.03 3.96 3.55
C LEU A 143 5.40 3.32 3.32
#